data_1d060538b7470ea0c2790d88a0b7db01
#
_entry.id   1d060538b7470ea0c2790d88a0b7db01
#
_cell.length_a   1.000
_cell.length_b   1.000
_cell.length_c   1.000
_cell.angle_alpha   90.00
_cell.angle_beta   90.00
_cell.angle_gamma   90.00
#
_symmetry.space_group_name_H-M   'P 1'
#
loop_
_entity.id
_entity.type
_entity.pdbx_description
1 polymer ?
#
loop_
_entity_poly.entity_id
_entity_poly.type
_entity_poly.pdbx_seq_one_letter_code
_entity_poly.pdbx_strand_id
1 'polypeptide(L)'
;MDKNMTLEKRIAAELYSYQGKMSVFVDDLHGHTVEIGADEEFETASTIKAYILAALYLQASRGKAHLEEKITYKPEHFVDGSGMLRALGVGASLKVKDAATMMIICSDNIATNMVIDYLGLDTINACIREMGFAHTVLHNPLHFDLYSGLGTTTPRDYASLFAQVAKGTLVSAEASAEMLAIFRQQHYNTMLTHDFPQFYLDCEETGEPELIWVASKSGSMNACRNDGGIVHTPYGEYVIVLMNKDFHDIIEYNDHPSMVYGARVSRMILDQILACEGELYK
;
A
#
# COMPACT_ATOMS: atom_id res chain seq x y z
N MET A 1 30.91 2.97 -9.46
CA MET A 1 29.96 3.95 -8.89
C MET A 1 30.73 4.94 -8.03
N ASP A 2 30.48 6.22 -8.22
CA ASP A 2 31.09 7.26 -7.38
C ASP A 2 30.56 7.10 -5.94
N LYS A 3 31.47 6.78 -5.00
CA LYS A 3 31.14 6.55 -3.58
C LYS A 3 30.54 7.78 -2.87
N ASN A 4 30.52 8.94 -3.55
CA ASN A 4 30.02 10.20 -3.00
C ASN A 4 28.62 10.60 -3.52
N MET A 5 27.94 9.72 -4.26
CA MET A 5 26.61 10.00 -4.79
C MET A 5 25.55 9.68 -3.74
N THR A 6 24.73 10.67 -3.37
CA THR A 6 23.61 10.45 -2.43
C THR A 6 22.57 9.48 -3.01
N LEU A 7 21.74 8.87 -2.14
CA LEU A 7 20.71 7.92 -2.56
C LEU A 7 19.74 8.57 -3.57
N GLU A 8 19.33 9.81 -3.34
CA GLU A 8 18.44 10.56 -4.25
C GLU A 8 19.05 10.71 -5.66
N LYS A 9 20.35 11.02 -5.73
CA LYS A 9 21.04 11.11 -7.02
C LYS A 9 21.15 9.77 -7.72
N ARG A 10 21.34 8.70 -6.98
CA ARG A 10 21.34 7.34 -7.52
C ARG A 10 19.97 6.95 -8.08
N ILE A 11 18.90 7.25 -7.33
CA ILE A 11 17.52 7.04 -7.76
C ILE A 11 17.22 7.89 -9.01
N ALA A 12 17.59 9.17 -9.01
CA ALA A 12 17.40 10.03 -10.18
C ALA A 12 18.16 9.52 -11.43
N ALA A 13 19.35 8.96 -11.25
CA ALA A 13 20.11 8.36 -12.35
C ALA A 13 19.45 7.07 -12.89
N GLU A 14 18.90 6.21 -12.01
CA GLU A 14 18.15 5.03 -12.42
C GLU A 14 16.89 5.42 -13.19
N LEU A 15 16.19 6.44 -12.76
CA LEU A 15 14.95 6.92 -13.39
C LEU A 15 15.18 7.80 -14.63
N TYR A 16 16.41 8.09 -15.02
CA TYR A 16 16.71 8.99 -16.13
C TYR A 16 16.05 8.58 -17.47
N SER A 17 15.97 7.28 -17.74
CA SER A 17 15.35 6.73 -18.96
C SER A 17 13.89 6.27 -18.77
N TYR A 18 13.35 6.42 -17.58
CA TYR A 18 11.96 6.05 -17.33
C TYR A 18 10.98 6.99 -18.05
N GLN A 19 10.08 6.40 -18.84
CA GLN A 19 9.08 7.12 -19.64
C GLN A 19 7.77 7.30 -18.86
N GLY A 20 7.87 7.96 -17.73
CA GLY A 20 6.77 8.26 -16.83
C GLY A 20 7.27 9.13 -15.70
N LYS A 21 6.46 9.31 -14.67
CA LYS A 21 6.81 10.04 -13.47
C LYS A 21 6.71 9.11 -12.27
N MET A 22 7.80 8.92 -11.55
CA MET A 22 7.84 8.17 -10.31
C MET A 22 8.18 9.10 -9.15
N SER A 23 7.31 9.13 -8.15
CA SER A 23 7.59 9.72 -6.85
C SER A 23 8.04 8.64 -5.86
N VAL A 24 9.01 9.01 -5.02
CA VAL A 24 9.63 8.10 -4.03
C VAL A 24 9.61 8.77 -2.66
N PHE A 25 9.09 8.07 -1.67
CA PHE A 25 9.22 8.46 -0.28
C PHE A 25 9.79 7.30 0.53
N VAL A 26 10.82 7.57 1.32
CA VAL A 26 11.40 6.61 2.27
C VAL A 26 11.54 7.28 3.62
N ASP A 27 11.19 6.57 4.70
CA ASP A 27 11.40 6.99 6.10
C ASP A 27 12.09 5.83 6.83
N ASP A 28 13.30 6.03 7.34
CA ASP A 28 14.04 5.03 8.12
C ASP A 28 13.50 4.88 9.55
N LEU A 29 12.46 5.61 9.90
CA LEU A 29 11.84 5.67 11.23
C LEU A 29 12.79 6.17 12.36
N HIS A 30 14.00 6.57 12.00
CA HIS A 30 15.02 7.14 12.89
C HIS A 30 15.20 8.65 12.70
N GLY A 31 14.49 9.24 11.75
CA GLY A 31 14.45 10.69 11.51
C GLY A 31 15.07 11.14 10.20
N HIS A 32 15.44 10.23 9.32
CA HIS A 32 15.91 10.55 7.98
C HIS A 32 14.89 10.13 6.94
N THR A 33 14.72 10.95 5.91
CA THR A 33 13.82 10.68 4.79
C THR A 33 14.52 10.89 3.45
N VAL A 34 14.04 10.18 2.43
CA VAL A 34 14.28 10.49 1.02
C VAL A 34 12.95 10.88 0.40
N GLU A 35 12.89 12.05 -0.21
CA GLU A 35 11.67 12.65 -0.70
C GLU A 35 11.83 13.14 -2.15
N ILE A 36 11.24 12.40 -3.09
CA ILE A 36 11.21 12.77 -4.51
C ILE A 36 9.73 12.90 -4.91
N GLY A 37 9.26 14.11 -5.13
CA GLY A 37 7.86 14.38 -5.46
C GLY A 37 6.88 13.98 -4.35
N ALA A 38 7.28 14.09 -3.07
CA ALA A 38 6.55 13.59 -1.91
C ALA A 38 5.14 14.18 -1.74
N ASP A 39 4.94 15.41 -2.19
CA ASP A 39 3.68 16.16 -2.05
C ASP A 39 2.88 16.21 -3.37
N GLU A 40 3.30 15.46 -4.38
CA GLU A 40 2.54 15.37 -5.61
C GLU A 40 1.29 14.50 -5.43
N GLU A 41 0.21 14.93 -6.07
CA GLU A 41 -1.05 14.19 -6.06
C GLU A 41 -1.02 13.05 -7.08
N PHE A 42 -1.48 11.88 -6.64
CA PHE A 42 -1.62 10.68 -7.44
C PHE A 42 -3.01 10.09 -7.30
N GLU A 43 -3.52 9.50 -8.39
CA GLU A 43 -4.63 8.55 -8.33
C GLU A 43 -4.22 7.36 -7.43
N THR A 44 -5.09 7.00 -6.50
CA THR A 44 -4.76 5.96 -5.52
C THR A 44 -4.80 4.56 -6.10
N ALA A 45 -5.68 4.29 -7.05
CA ALA A 45 -6.09 2.91 -7.34
C ALA A 45 -6.38 2.15 -6.02
N SER A 46 -5.96 0.89 -5.93
CA SER A 46 -6.23 0.07 -4.73
C SER A 46 -5.44 0.45 -3.48
N THR A 47 -4.51 1.42 -3.54
CA THR A 47 -3.84 1.90 -2.31
C THR A 47 -4.81 2.59 -1.35
N ILE A 48 -5.93 3.13 -1.84
CA ILE A 48 -6.99 3.71 -1.00
C ILE A 48 -7.55 2.72 0.02
N LYS A 49 -7.48 1.42 -0.26
CA LYS A 49 -7.97 0.35 0.62
C LYS A 49 -7.24 0.32 1.97
N ALA A 50 -5.98 0.78 2.02
CA ALA A 50 -5.25 0.93 3.27
C ALA A 50 -5.90 1.99 4.18
N TYR A 51 -6.35 3.11 3.61
CA TYR A 51 -7.07 4.14 4.36
C TYR A 51 -8.48 3.71 4.78
N ILE A 52 -9.16 2.92 3.92
CA ILE A 52 -10.47 2.34 4.26
C ILE A 52 -10.32 1.37 5.45
N LEU A 53 -9.26 0.54 5.46
CA LEU A 53 -8.95 -0.33 6.60
C LEU A 53 -8.71 0.48 7.88
N ALA A 54 -7.92 1.54 7.81
CA ALA A 54 -7.66 2.43 8.94
C ALA A 54 -8.96 3.10 9.46
N ALA A 55 -9.82 3.56 8.55
CA ALA A 55 -11.12 4.13 8.89
C ALA A 55 -12.03 3.11 9.58
N LEU A 56 -12.03 1.84 9.13
CA LEU A 56 -12.77 0.75 9.78
C LEU A 56 -12.30 0.55 11.22
N TYR A 57 -11.00 0.45 11.45
CA TYR A 57 -10.45 0.28 12.80
C TYR A 57 -10.70 1.50 13.70
N LEU A 58 -10.67 2.71 13.14
CA LEU A 58 -11.03 3.93 13.88
C LEU A 58 -12.52 3.93 14.29
N GLN A 59 -13.43 3.49 13.43
CA GLN A 59 -14.85 3.36 13.78
C GLN A 59 -15.07 2.21 14.77
N ALA A 60 -14.34 1.11 14.65
CA ALA A 60 -14.41 -0.01 15.59
C ALA A 60 -13.94 0.39 16.99
N SER A 61 -12.86 1.15 17.13
CA SER A 61 -12.37 1.66 18.42
C SER A 61 -13.40 2.56 19.15
N ARG A 62 -14.34 3.12 18.39
CA ARG A 62 -15.44 3.97 18.90
C ARG A 62 -16.75 3.21 19.15
N GLY A 63 -16.76 1.91 18.92
CA GLY A 63 -17.97 1.10 18.99
C GLY A 63 -19.01 1.43 17.91
N LYS A 64 -18.61 2.09 16.82
CA LYS A 64 -19.48 2.46 15.69
C LYS A 64 -19.38 1.47 14.51
N ALA A 65 -18.40 0.59 14.53
CA ALA A 65 -18.27 -0.54 13.63
C ALA A 65 -17.99 -1.81 14.45
N HIS A 66 -18.50 -2.95 13.98
CA HIS A 66 -18.37 -4.23 14.68
C HIS A 66 -17.67 -5.25 13.75
N LEU A 67 -16.41 -5.55 14.03
CA LEU A 67 -15.56 -6.38 13.18
C LEU A 67 -16.11 -7.81 12.98
N GLU A 68 -16.83 -8.35 13.97
CA GLU A 68 -17.44 -9.68 13.95
C GLU A 68 -18.86 -9.69 13.33
N GLU A 69 -19.43 -8.53 13.02
CA GLU A 69 -20.72 -8.40 12.34
C GLU A 69 -20.62 -8.98 10.93
N LYS A 70 -21.72 -9.59 10.45
CA LYS A 70 -21.80 -10.15 9.11
C LYS A 70 -22.38 -9.15 8.13
N ILE A 71 -21.68 -8.95 7.02
CA ILE A 71 -22.15 -8.21 5.85
C ILE A 71 -22.31 -9.18 4.69
N THR A 72 -23.25 -8.88 3.80
CA THR A 72 -23.62 -9.79 2.69
C THR A 72 -23.32 -9.13 1.36
N TYR A 73 -22.70 -9.87 0.46
CA TYR A 73 -22.47 -9.47 -0.93
C TYR A 73 -23.83 -9.31 -1.64
N LYS A 74 -24.17 -8.09 -2.03
CA LYS A 74 -25.37 -7.70 -2.75
C LYS A 74 -25.04 -7.39 -4.22
N PRO A 75 -26.02 -7.43 -5.15
CA PRO A 75 -25.77 -7.11 -6.56
C PRO A 75 -25.09 -5.77 -6.80
N GLU A 76 -25.42 -4.73 -6.02
CA GLU A 76 -24.85 -3.39 -6.09
C GLU A 76 -23.37 -3.30 -5.73
N HIS A 77 -22.82 -4.30 -5.03
CA HIS A 77 -21.38 -4.36 -4.72
C HIS A 77 -20.55 -4.91 -5.88
N PHE A 78 -21.23 -5.47 -6.92
CA PHE A 78 -20.52 -6.08 -8.04
C PHE A 78 -19.63 -5.09 -8.77
N VAL A 79 -18.38 -5.48 -8.94
CA VAL A 79 -17.40 -4.82 -9.79
C VAL A 79 -16.37 -5.87 -10.21
N ASP A 80 -15.94 -5.82 -11.48
CA ASP A 80 -14.90 -6.69 -12.00
C ASP A 80 -13.51 -6.39 -11.42
N GLY A 81 -12.51 -7.12 -11.86
CA GLY A 81 -11.10 -6.94 -11.51
C GLY A 81 -10.63 -7.87 -10.42
N SER A 82 -9.77 -7.39 -9.52
CA SER A 82 -9.12 -8.20 -8.50
C SER A 82 -10.06 -8.71 -7.42
N GLY A 83 -9.72 -9.86 -6.87
CA GLY A 83 -10.44 -10.49 -5.76
C GLY A 83 -11.11 -11.79 -6.11
N MET A 84 -11.69 -12.45 -5.11
CA MET A 84 -12.22 -13.79 -5.16
C MET A 84 -13.73 -13.86 -4.88
N LEU A 85 -14.34 -12.83 -4.29
CA LEU A 85 -15.74 -12.86 -3.86
C LEU A 85 -16.73 -13.06 -5.01
N ARG A 86 -16.38 -12.62 -6.23
CA ARG A 86 -17.24 -12.87 -7.39
C ARG A 86 -17.47 -14.37 -7.65
N ALA A 87 -16.48 -15.22 -7.30
CA ALA A 87 -16.60 -16.68 -7.46
C ALA A 87 -17.56 -17.31 -6.45
N LEU A 88 -17.75 -16.66 -5.30
CA LEU A 88 -18.73 -17.10 -4.29
C LEU A 88 -20.17 -16.67 -4.65
N GLY A 89 -20.31 -15.59 -5.42
CA GLY A 89 -21.61 -15.09 -5.88
C GLY A 89 -22.36 -14.22 -4.88
N VAL A 90 -23.39 -13.53 -5.39
CA VAL A 90 -24.32 -12.74 -4.59
C VAL A 90 -24.98 -13.60 -3.51
N GLY A 91 -25.07 -13.06 -2.28
CA GLY A 91 -25.57 -13.79 -1.10
C GLY A 91 -24.45 -14.33 -0.21
N ALA A 92 -23.17 -14.36 -0.66
CA ALA A 92 -22.05 -14.69 0.22
C ALA A 92 -21.99 -13.72 1.40
N SER A 93 -21.82 -14.26 2.61
CA SER A 93 -21.82 -13.47 3.85
C SER A 93 -20.52 -13.69 4.62
N LEU A 94 -19.89 -12.61 4.99
CA LEU A 94 -18.56 -12.54 5.64
C LEU A 94 -18.65 -11.66 6.88
N LYS A 95 -17.78 -11.89 7.86
CA LYS A 95 -17.54 -10.88 8.89
C LYS A 95 -16.95 -9.61 8.26
N VAL A 96 -17.21 -8.47 8.84
CA VAL A 96 -16.62 -7.18 8.41
C VAL A 96 -15.10 -7.29 8.38
N LYS A 97 -14.47 -7.90 9.41
CA LYS A 97 -13.02 -8.14 9.45
C LYS A 97 -12.53 -9.00 8.30
N ASP A 98 -13.25 -10.08 7.96
CA ASP A 98 -12.86 -10.99 6.88
C ASP A 98 -12.94 -10.30 5.52
N ALA A 99 -14.01 -9.52 5.28
CA ALA A 99 -14.13 -8.70 4.07
C ALA A 99 -12.99 -7.66 3.98
N ALA A 100 -12.70 -6.97 5.08
CA ALA A 100 -11.58 -6.01 5.12
C ALA A 100 -10.22 -6.69 4.92
N THR A 101 -10.04 -7.90 5.43
CA THR A 101 -8.85 -8.71 5.17
C THR A 101 -8.71 -9.06 3.68
N MET A 102 -9.77 -9.55 3.04
CA MET A 102 -9.77 -9.83 1.59
C MET A 102 -9.54 -8.56 0.75
N MET A 103 -10.10 -7.43 1.17
CA MET A 103 -9.87 -6.13 0.55
C MET A 103 -8.37 -5.78 0.47
N ILE A 104 -7.59 -6.19 1.45
CA ILE A 104 -6.13 -5.93 1.48
C ILE A 104 -5.36 -7.06 0.81
N ILE A 105 -5.49 -8.30 1.28
CA ILE A 105 -4.58 -9.40 0.91
C ILE A 105 -4.64 -9.76 -0.57
N CYS A 106 -5.83 -9.85 -1.15
CA CYS A 106 -6.03 -10.11 -2.58
C CYS A 106 -6.66 -8.91 -3.32
N SER A 107 -6.65 -7.74 -2.69
CA SER A 107 -7.21 -6.51 -3.26
C SER A 107 -8.66 -6.66 -3.75
N ASP A 108 -9.50 -7.44 -3.05
CA ASP A 108 -10.85 -7.78 -3.49
C ASP A 108 -11.73 -6.53 -3.64
N ASN A 109 -12.17 -6.28 -4.87
CA ASN A 109 -12.95 -5.09 -5.22
C ASN A 109 -14.38 -5.15 -4.67
N ILE A 110 -14.99 -6.34 -4.67
CA ILE A 110 -16.33 -6.53 -4.12
C ILE A 110 -16.31 -6.37 -2.60
N ALA A 111 -15.32 -6.98 -1.94
CA ALA A 111 -15.11 -6.79 -0.49
C ALA A 111 -14.91 -5.30 -0.15
N THR A 112 -14.19 -4.57 -1.02
CA THR A 112 -14.01 -3.11 -0.84
C THR A 112 -15.35 -2.38 -0.86
N ASN A 113 -16.19 -2.64 -1.87
CA ASN A 113 -17.52 -2.03 -1.94
C ASN A 113 -18.42 -2.43 -0.77
N MET A 114 -18.34 -3.67 -0.30
CA MET A 114 -19.07 -4.11 0.90
C MET A 114 -18.64 -3.31 2.15
N VAL A 115 -17.34 -3.06 2.33
CA VAL A 115 -16.82 -2.28 3.46
C VAL A 115 -17.17 -0.81 3.32
N ILE A 116 -17.13 -0.26 2.10
CA ILE A 116 -17.57 1.13 1.83
C ILE A 116 -19.07 1.29 2.10
N ASP A 117 -19.92 0.34 1.67
CA ASP A 117 -21.38 0.34 1.97
C ASP A 117 -21.63 0.29 3.48
N TYR A 118 -20.87 -0.54 4.19
CA TYR A 118 -20.99 -0.69 5.65
C TYR A 118 -20.61 0.58 6.42
N LEU A 119 -19.53 1.26 6.05
CA LEU A 119 -19.04 2.45 6.76
C LEU A 119 -19.69 3.75 6.28
N GLY A 120 -20.01 3.85 5.00
CA GLY A 120 -20.37 5.07 4.29
C GLY A 120 -19.16 5.90 3.83
N LEU A 121 -19.24 6.42 2.61
CA LEU A 121 -18.19 7.21 1.96
C LEU A 121 -17.77 8.43 2.81
N ASP A 122 -18.76 9.18 3.29
CA ASP A 122 -18.53 10.40 4.08
C ASP A 122 -17.83 10.09 5.40
N THR A 123 -18.18 8.97 6.04
CA THR A 123 -17.54 8.49 7.28
C THR A 123 -16.08 8.14 7.02
N ILE A 124 -15.78 7.42 5.93
CA ILE A 124 -14.41 7.08 5.56
C ILE A 124 -13.59 8.35 5.34
N ASN A 125 -14.08 9.30 4.57
CA ASN A 125 -13.38 10.56 4.31
C ASN A 125 -13.22 11.42 5.57
N ALA A 126 -14.18 11.40 6.48
CA ALA A 126 -14.04 12.06 7.79
C ALA A 126 -12.93 11.43 8.62
N CYS A 127 -12.85 10.09 8.66
CA CYS A 127 -11.78 9.36 9.35
C CYS A 127 -10.41 9.64 8.74
N ILE A 128 -10.29 9.65 7.41
CA ILE A 128 -9.05 9.96 6.68
C ILE A 128 -8.49 11.32 7.14
N ARG A 129 -9.35 12.35 7.11
CA ARG A 129 -8.95 13.70 7.56
C ARG A 129 -8.58 13.75 9.03
N GLU A 130 -9.34 13.07 9.88
CA GLU A 130 -9.10 13.04 11.33
C GLU A 130 -7.78 12.36 11.69
N MET A 131 -7.38 11.32 10.94
CA MET A 131 -6.08 10.66 11.10
C MET A 131 -4.90 11.45 10.56
N GLY A 132 -5.14 12.65 9.98
CA GLY A 132 -4.12 13.57 9.54
C GLY A 132 -3.71 13.44 8.06
N PHE A 133 -4.43 12.65 7.26
CA PHE A 133 -4.15 12.47 5.83
C PHE A 133 -4.87 13.57 5.02
N ALA A 134 -4.29 14.77 5.02
CA ALA A 134 -4.94 15.98 4.52
C ALA A 134 -5.12 16.01 3.00
N HIS A 135 -4.29 15.28 2.26
CA HIS A 135 -4.28 15.22 0.81
C HIS A 135 -4.89 13.92 0.24
N THR A 136 -5.57 13.15 1.11
CA THR A 136 -6.15 11.86 0.73
C THR A 136 -7.68 11.93 0.76
N VAL A 137 -8.30 11.52 -0.35
CA VAL A 137 -9.75 11.49 -0.50
C VAL A 137 -10.19 10.25 -1.26
N LEU A 138 -11.19 9.54 -0.76
CA LEU A 138 -11.95 8.53 -1.48
C LEU A 138 -13.10 9.24 -2.21
N HIS A 139 -13.10 9.25 -3.55
CA HIS A 139 -14.10 9.99 -4.33
C HIS A 139 -15.41 9.22 -4.49
N ASN A 140 -15.32 7.91 -4.74
CA ASN A 140 -16.50 7.05 -4.92
C ASN A 140 -16.20 5.59 -4.58
N PRO A 141 -17.23 4.74 -4.41
CA PRO A 141 -17.04 3.28 -4.43
C PRO A 141 -16.40 2.85 -5.75
N LEU A 142 -15.84 1.63 -5.77
CA LEU A 142 -15.23 1.09 -6.98
C LEU A 142 -16.26 0.89 -8.08
N HIS A 143 -16.07 1.59 -9.19
CA HIS A 143 -16.87 1.50 -10.39
C HIS A 143 -15.96 1.64 -11.61
N PHE A 144 -15.90 0.64 -12.50
CA PHE A 144 -15.00 0.71 -13.66
C PHE A 144 -15.47 1.64 -14.78
N ASP A 145 -16.72 2.02 -14.81
CA ASP A 145 -17.21 3.04 -15.75
C ASP A 145 -16.65 4.45 -15.43
N LEU A 146 -16.05 4.62 -14.24
CA LEU A 146 -15.39 5.84 -13.77
C LEU A 146 -13.87 5.60 -13.67
N TYR A 147 -13.20 5.42 -14.81
CA TYR A 147 -11.77 5.14 -14.91
C TYR A 147 -10.83 6.22 -14.35
N SER A 148 -11.35 7.34 -13.96
CA SER A 148 -10.60 8.42 -13.32
C SER A 148 -11.26 8.78 -11.99
N GLY A 149 -10.50 8.78 -10.91
CA GLY A 149 -10.96 9.36 -9.66
C GLY A 149 -11.59 8.37 -8.69
N LEU A 150 -11.00 7.20 -8.50
CA LEU A 150 -11.33 6.36 -7.34
C LEU A 150 -10.98 7.09 -6.05
N GLY A 151 -9.79 7.66 -5.99
CA GLY A 151 -9.31 8.47 -4.90
C GLY A 151 -8.01 9.17 -5.25
N THR A 152 -7.65 10.16 -4.47
CA THR A 152 -6.36 10.86 -4.57
C THR A 152 -5.60 10.75 -3.27
N THR A 153 -4.27 10.78 -3.35
CA THR A 153 -3.35 10.80 -2.21
C THR A 153 -2.01 11.39 -2.62
N THR A 154 -1.12 11.59 -1.66
CA THR A 154 0.30 11.93 -1.90
C THR A 154 1.20 10.82 -1.35
N PRO A 155 2.43 10.67 -1.87
CA PRO A 155 3.42 9.76 -1.28
C PRO A 155 3.64 10.01 0.21
N ARG A 156 3.62 11.27 0.66
CA ARG A 156 3.77 11.65 2.07
C ARG A 156 2.62 11.15 2.93
N ASP A 157 1.37 11.36 2.53
CA ASP A 157 0.20 10.86 3.28
C ASP A 157 0.24 9.32 3.36
N TYR A 158 0.60 8.66 2.25
CA TYR A 158 0.65 7.21 2.21
C TYR A 158 1.80 6.64 3.07
N ALA A 159 2.95 7.27 3.06
CA ALA A 159 4.07 6.92 3.94
C ALA A 159 3.72 7.18 5.41
N SER A 160 3.03 8.29 5.72
CA SER A 160 2.58 8.61 7.07
C SER A 160 1.62 7.53 7.63
N LEU A 161 0.75 6.96 6.80
CA LEU A 161 -0.10 5.85 7.23
C LEU A 161 0.75 4.66 7.71
N PHE A 162 1.69 4.21 6.90
CA PHE A 162 2.54 3.08 7.25
C PHE A 162 3.51 3.39 8.39
N ALA A 163 4.03 4.61 8.48
CA ALA A 163 4.86 5.04 9.61
C ALA A 163 4.08 5.01 10.94
N GLN A 164 2.81 5.41 10.93
CA GLN A 164 1.95 5.32 12.10
C GLN A 164 1.63 3.85 12.46
N VAL A 165 1.43 2.97 11.46
CA VAL A 165 1.26 1.52 11.70
C VAL A 165 2.52 0.94 12.33
N ALA A 166 3.70 1.20 11.76
CA ALA A 166 5.00 0.72 12.28
C ALA A 166 5.26 1.18 13.72
N LYS A 167 4.91 2.43 14.03
CA LYS A 167 5.06 3.02 15.38
C LYS A 167 3.96 2.62 16.36
N GLY A 168 2.96 1.85 15.93
CA GLY A 168 1.82 1.46 16.77
C GLY A 168 0.91 2.62 17.18
N THR A 169 0.86 3.68 16.39
CA THR A 169 0.13 4.94 16.72
C THR A 169 -1.10 5.18 15.86
N LEU A 170 -1.30 4.41 14.80
CA LEU A 170 -2.49 4.54 13.97
C LEU A 170 -3.69 3.92 14.71
N VAL A 171 -4.61 4.76 15.16
CA VAL A 171 -5.78 4.43 15.99
C VAL A 171 -5.40 3.99 17.41
N SER A 172 -4.73 2.86 17.56
CA SER A 172 -4.16 2.33 18.82
C SER A 172 -3.05 1.33 18.51
N ALA A 173 -2.29 0.91 19.52
CA ALA A 173 -1.24 -0.09 19.36
C ALA A 173 -1.80 -1.45 18.90
N GLU A 174 -2.95 -1.87 19.47
CA GLU A 174 -3.61 -3.12 19.08
C GLU A 174 -4.15 -3.05 17.65
N ALA A 175 -4.82 -1.95 17.29
CA ALA A 175 -5.33 -1.76 15.93
C ALA A 175 -4.20 -1.72 14.89
N SER A 176 -3.10 -1.03 15.19
CA SER A 176 -1.90 -1.01 14.35
C SER A 176 -1.31 -2.40 14.16
N ALA A 177 -1.19 -3.19 15.23
CA ALA A 177 -0.68 -4.56 15.15
C ALA A 177 -1.59 -5.48 14.30
N GLU A 178 -2.92 -5.36 14.43
CA GLU A 178 -3.86 -6.11 13.61
C GLU A 178 -3.79 -5.70 12.13
N MET A 179 -3.72 -4.41 11.85
CA MET A 179 -3.56 -3.90 10.48
C MET A 179 -2.23 -4.34 9.88
N LEU A 180 -1.13 -4.29 10.63
CA LEU A 180 0.19 -4.78 10.22
C LEU A 180 0.11 -6.26 9.82
N ALA A 181 -0.52 -7.09 10.65
CA ALA A 181 -0.70 -8.51 10.36
C ALA A 181 -1.51 -8.78 9.08
N ILE A 182 -2.48 -7.92 8.77
CA ILE A 182 -3.25 -8.00 7.51
C ILE A 182 -2.36 -7.57 6.33
N PHE A 183 -1.64 -6.45 6.43
CA PHE A 183 -0.76 -5.96 5.36
C PHE A 183 0.38 -6.93 5.03
N ARG A 184 0.90 -7.69 6.00
CA ARG A 184 1.93 -8.73 5.78
C ARG A 184 1.45 -9.89 4.90
N GLN A 185 0.16 -10.09 4.76
CA GLN A 185 -0.45 -11.16 3.95
C GLN A 185 -0.80 -10.72 2.52
N GLN A 186 -0.41 -9.51 2.11
CA GLN A 186 -0.69 -9.00 0.77
C GLN A 186 0.04 -9.86 -0.30
N HIS A 187 -0.72 -10.31 -1.32
CA HIS A 187 -0.20 -11.26 -2.32
C HIS A 187 0.47 -10.61 -3.55
N TYR A 188 0.29 -9.31 -3.76
CA TYR A 188 0.81 -8.64 -4.97
C TYR A 188 2.22 -8.13 -4.74
N ASN A 189 3.22 -8.92 -5.13
CA ASN A 189 4.64 -8.64 -4.97
C ASN A 189 5.29 -8.22 -6.30
N THR A 190 4.64 -7.31 -7.02
CA THR A 190 5.05 -6.93 -8.38
C THR A 190 6.01 -5.73 -8.42
N MET A 191 6.19 -5.01 -7.34
CA MET A 191 7.06 -3.84 -7.28
C MET A 191 8.03 -3.88 -6.08
N LEU A 192 7.56 -3.71 -4.85
CA LEU A 192 8.45 -3.56 -3.69
C LEU A 192 9.40 -4.74 -3.49
N THR A 193 8.91 -5.97 -3.60
CA THR A 193 9.70 -7.18 -3.33
C THR A 193 10.23 -7.88 -4.56
N HIS A 194 9.86 -7.42 -5.76
CA HIS A 194 10.16 -8.12 -7.01
C HIS A 194 11.66 -8.42 -7.19
N ASP A 195 12.53 -7.46 -6.89
CA ASP A 195 13.98 -7.60 -7.03
C ASP A 195 14.68 -7.92 -5.69
N PHE A 196 13.92 -8.20 -4.63
CA PHE A 196 14.52 -8.65 -3.36
C PHE A 196 15.05 -10.08 -3.50
N PRO A 197 16.18 -10.41 -2.85
CA PRO A 197 16.69 -11.77 -2.87
C PRO A 197 15.68 -12.73 -2.26
N GLN A 198 15.24 -13.73 -3.01
CA GLN A 198 14.25 -14.70 -2.56
C GLN A 198 14.64 -15.39 -1.25
N PHE A 199 15.94 -15.68 -1.08
CA PHE A 199 16.49 -16.26 0.16
C PHE A 199 16.10 -15.48 1.43
N TYR A 200 15.94 -14.16 1.36
CA TYR A 200 15.57 -13.35 2.52
C TYR A 200 14.07 -13.38 2.82
N LEU A 201 13.25 -13.64 1.80
CA LEU A 201 11.78 -13.59 1.87
C LEU A 201 11.16 -14.96 2.15
N ASP A 202 11.89 -16.04 1.90
CA ASP A 202 11.36 -17.41 1.92
C ASP A 202 11.95 -18.20 3.08
N CYS A 203 11.15 -18.34 4.15
CA CYS A 203 11.50 -19.19 5.30
C CYS A 203 11.00 -20.64 5.13
N GLU A 204 10.05 -20.90 4.24
CA GLU A 204 9.49 -22.25 4.06
C GLU A 204 10.47 -23.17 3.34
N GLU A 205 11.12 -22.70 2.28
CA GLU A 205 12.10 -23.49 1.52
C GLU A 205 13.43 -23.62 2.25
N THR A 206 13.86 -22.58 2.97
CA THR A 206 15.16 -22.58 3.65
C THR A 206 15.12 -23.18 5.06
N GLY A 207 13.96 -23.19 5.70
CA GLY A 207 13.79 -23.58 7.10
C GLY A 207 14.40 -22.58 8.10
N GLU A 208 14.91 -21.45 7.62
CA GLU A 208 15.47 -20.39 8.44
C GLU A 208 14.41 -19.31 8.73
N PRO A 209 14.55 -18.52 9.81
CA PRO A 209 13.64 -17.41 10.05
C PRO A 209 13.65 -16.41 8.89
N GLU A 210 12.49 -15.87 8.57
CA GLU A 210 12.31 -14.79 7.58
C GLU A 210 13.15 -13.56 7.99
N LEU A 211 14.17 -13.23 7.22
CA LEU A 211 15.08 -12.12 7.51
C LEU A 211 14.50 -10.78 7.09
N ILE A 212 13.75 -10.78 6.00
CA ILE A 212 13.06 -9.59 5.46
C ILE A 212 11.60 -9.96 5.23
N TRP A 213 10.69 -9.14 5.73
CA TRP A 213 9.28 -9.23 5.39
C TRP A 213 8.73 -7.85 5.00
N VAL A 214 7.66 -7.86 4.24
CA VAL A 214 7.00 -6.64 3.77
C VAL A 214 5.53 -6.66 4.14
N ALA A 215 5.06 -5.55 4.70
CA ALA A 215 3.66 -5.29 4.95
C ALA A 215 3.23 -4.13 4.07
N SER A 216 2.46 -4.39 3.01
CA SER A 216 2.21 -3.38 1.98
C SER A 216 0.78 -3.40 1.44
N LYS A 217 0.45 -2.36 0.67
CA LYS A 217 -0.72 -2.36 -0.19
C LYS A 217 -0.41 -1.68 -1.51
N SER A 218 -0.47 -2.45 -2.59
CA SER A 218 -0.30 -1.98 -3.95
C SER A 218 -1.61 -1.50 -4.59
N GLY A 219 -1.50 -0.75 -5.66
CA GLY A 219 -2.64 -0.32 -6.46
C GLY A 219 -2.26 -0.02 -7.90
N SER A 220 -3.02 -0.59 -8.84
CA SER A 220 -2.81 -0.42 -10.28
C SER A 220 -4.10 -0.06 -10.97
N MET A 221 -4.05 0.96 -11.82
CA MET A 221 -5.07 1.37 -12.77
C MET A 221 -4.39 1.90 -14.03
N ASN A 222 -5.16 2.17 -15.09
CA ASN A 222 -4.59 2.69 -16.35
C ASN A 222 -3.70 3.93 -16.15
N ALA A 223 -4.03 4.80 -15.20
CA ALA A 223 -3.34 6.06 -14.96
C ALA A 223 -2.22 5.98 -13.92
N CYS A 224 -2.10 4.88 -13.17
CA CYS A 224 -1.13 4.77 -12.08
C CYS A 224 -0.71 3.33 -11.76
N ARG A 225 0.50 3.19 -11.22
CA ARG A 225 1.05 1.96 -10.62
C ARG A 225 1.73 2.35 -9.33
N ASN A 226 1.11 2.01 -8.22
CA ASN A 226 1.56 2.45 -6.89
C ASN A 226 1.82 1.25 -6.00
N ASP A 227 2.82 1.37 -5.14
CA ASP A 227 3.04 0.44 -4.05
C ASP A 227 3.65 1.17 -2.86
N GLY A 228 3.39 0.67 -1.65
CA GLY A 228 3.96 1.24 -0.47
C GLY A 228 3.70 0.39 0.75
N GLY A 229 4.60 0.47 1.72
CA GLY A 229 4.51 -0.34 2.92
C GLY A 229 5.68 -0.20 3.86
N ILE A 230 5.71 -1.10 4.82
CA ILE A 230 6.78 -1.29 5.81
C ILE A 230 7.63 -2.44 5.34
N VAL A 231 8.94 -2.26 5.33
CA VAL A 231 9.92 -3.32 5.10
C VAL A 231 10.67 -3.55 6.39
N HIS A 232 10.60 -4.76 6.91
CA HIS A 232 11.40 -5.20 8.04
C HIS A 232 12.73 -5.78 7.57
N THR A 233 13.79 -5.48 8.31
CA THR A 233 15.13 -6.02 8.11
C THR A 233 15.74 -6.45 9.46
N PRO A 234 16.86 -7.20 9.49
CA PRO A 234 17.56 -7.51 10.74
C PRO A 234 18.01 -6.28 11.54
N TYR A 235 18.02 -5.10 10.93
CA TYR A 235 18.43 -3.84 11.56
C TYR A 235 17.27 -2.93 11.98
N GLY A 236 16.01 -3.33 11.71
CA GLY A 236 14.82 -2.57 11.99
C GLY A 236 13.93 -2.40 10.77
N GLU A 237 12.94 -1.55 10.89
CA GLU A 237 11.91 -1.32 9.88
C GLU A 237 12.11 0.03 9.20
N TYR A 238 11.75 0.11 7.93
CA TYR A 238 11.62 1.37 7.20
C TYR A 238 10.32 1.39 6.39
N VAL A 239 9.85 2.58 6.07
CA VAL A 239 8.70 2.79 5.18
C VAL A 239 9.18 3.17 3.80
N ILE A 240 8.57 2.62 2.77
CA ILE A 240 8.82 2.95 1.37
C ILE A 240 7.49 3.14 0.64
N VAL A 241 7.42 4.19 -0.18
CA VAL A 241 6.30 4.45 -1.08
C VAL A 241 6.83 4.80 -2.47
N LEU A 242 6.29 4.14 -3.48
CA LEU A 242 6.57 4.35 -4.88
C LEU A 242 5.24 4.62 -5.60
N MET A 243 5.08 5.80 -6.18
CA MET A 243 3.88 6.18 -6.93
C MET A 243 4.23 6.60 -8.34
N ASN A 244 3.49 6.07 -9.32
CA ASN A 244 3.78 6.24 -10.74
C ASN A 244 2.57 6.78 -11.50
N LYS A 245 2.82 7.72 -12.41
CA LYS A 245 1.85 8.29 -13.36
C LYS A 245 2.53 8.74 -14.66
N ASP A 246 1.74 9.27 -15.58
CA ASP A 246 2.20 9.90 -16.82
C ASP A 246 3.02 8.97 -17.75
N PHE A 247 2.77 7.65 -17.69
CA PHE A 247 3.37 6.68 -18.60
C PHE A 247 2.45 6.44 -19.83
N HIS A 248 3.06 6.08 -20.97
CA HIS A 248 2.32 5.89 -22.22
C HIS A 248 1.61 4.54 -22.30
N ASP A 249 2.22 3.49 -21.77
CA ASP A 249 1.65 2.15 -21.80
C ASP A 249 0.71 1.97 -20.60
N ILE A 250 -0.58 1.77 -20.89
CA ILE A 250 -1.63 1.60 -19.89
C ILE A 250 -1.94 0.13 -19.61
N ILE A 251 -1.37 -0.81 -20.37
CA ILE A 251 -1.64 -2.25 -20.20
C ILE A 251 -0.98 -2.74 -18.91
N GLU A 252 -1.72 -3.48 -18.11
CA GLU A 252 -1.25 -4.03 -16.86
C GLU A 252 -0.56 -5.38 -17.08
N TYR A 253 0.76 -5.44 -16.87
CA TYR A 253 1.59 -6.63 -16.93
C TYR A 253 2.78 -6.49 -15.98
N ASN A 254 3.37 -7.60 -15.55
CA ASN A 254 4.39 -7.61 -14.49
C ASN A 254 5.71 -6.93 -14.90
N ASP A 255 6.06 -6.96 -16.17
CA ASP A 255 7.25 -6.31 -16.73
C ASP A 255 6.96 -4.90 -17.30
N HIS A 256 5.84 -4.31 -16.90
CA HIS A 256 5.55 -2.90 -17.20
C HIS A 256 6.69 -2.00 -16.67
N PRO A 257 7.17 -1.00 -17.45
CA PRO A 257 8.29 -0.16 -17.03
C PRO A 257 8.19 0.42 -15.63
N SER A 258 6.99 0.88 -15.19
CA SER A 258 6.81 1.39 -13.83
C SER A 258 7.05 0.33 -12.75
N MET A 259 6.71 -0.95 -13.01
CA MET A 259 6.98 -2.04 -12.09
C MET A 259 8.48 -2.35 -12.04
N VAL A 260 9.12 -2.47 -13.21
CA VAL A 260 10.56 -2.78 -13.32
C VAL A 260 11.43 -1.69 -12.69
N TYR A 261 11.18 -0.42 -13.03
CA TYR A 261 11.93 0.68 -12.43
C TYR A 261 11.64 0.82 -10.93
N GLY A 262 10.38 0.64 -10.51
CA GLY A 262 10.00 0.63 -9.10
C GLY A 262 10.71 -0.47 -8.32
N ALA A 263 10.78 -1.68 -8.85
CA ALA A 263 11.50 -2.81 -8.25
C ALA A 263 12.99 -2.52 -8.05
N ARG A 264 13.64 -1.94 -9.07
CA ARG A 264 15.06 -1.54 -8.99
C ARG A 264 15.30 -0.45 -7.96
N VAL A 265 14.42 0.55 -7.90
CA VAL A 265 14.48 1.61 -6.88
C VAL A 265 14.29 1.02 -5.49
N SER A 266 13.31 0.15 -5.31
CA SER A 266 13.06 -0.54 -4.03
C SER A 266 14.29 -1.35 -3.60
N ARG A 267 14.89 -2.12 -4.51
CA ARG A 267 16.11 -2.87 -4.24
C ARG A 267 17.30 -1.97 -3.89
N MET A 268 17.47 -0.84 -4.57
CA MET A 268 18.53 0.12 -4.27
C MET A 268 18.38 0.70 -2.85
N ILE A 269 17.15 0.94 -2.42
CA ILE A 269 16.84 1.43 -1.07
C ILE A 269 17.13 0.35 -0.04
N LEU A 270 16.71 -0.90 -0.27
CA LEU A 270 17.04 -2.03 0.60
C LEU A 270 18.55 -2.18 0.78
N ASP A 271 19.30 -2.17 -0.33
CA ASP A 271 20.77 -2.29 -0.29
C ASP A 271 21.43 -1.14 0.52
N GLN A 272 20.86 0.07 0.45
CA GLN A 272 21.32 1.22 1.25
C GLN A 272 21.03 1.01 2.73
N ILE A 273 19.80 0.64 3.09
CA ILE A 273 19.38 0.37 4.47
C ILE A 273 20.23 -0.74 5.10
N LEU A 274 20.47 -1.83 4.37
CA LEU A 274 21.33 -2.92 4.85
C LEU A 274 22.79 -2.49 5.02
N ALA A 275 23.31 -1.68 4.08
CA ALA A 275 24.68 -1.16 4.15
C ALA A 275 24.91 -0.16 5.29
N CYS A 276 23.86 0.53 5.70
CA CYS A 276 23.86 1.51 6.80
C CYS A 276 23.21 0.99 8.09
N GLU A 277 23.06 -0.33 8.23
CA GLU A 277 22.56 -0.99 9.45
C GLU A 277 21.22 -0.41 9.95
N GLY A 278 20.27 -0.21 9.03
CA GLY A 278 18.90 0.24 9.31
C GLY A 278 18.65 1.74 9.11
N GLU A 279 19.68 2.55 8.87
CA GLU A 279 19.56 3.98 8.63
C GLU A 279 19.73 4.31 7.14
N LEU A 280 19.16 5.43 6.68
CA LEU A 280 19.35 5.92 5.31
C LEU A 280 20.75 6.51 5.11
N TYR A 281 21.29 7.11 6.16
CA TYR A 281 22.60 7.75 6.16
C TYR A 281 23.36 7.36 7.42
N LYS A 282 24.63 6.97 7.27
CA LYS A 282 25.55 6.65 8.35
C LYS A 282 26.89 7.35 8.14
#